data_61a2ccfa649862eb3ed977bc74b51c99
#
_entry.id   61a2ccfa649862eb3ed977bc74b51c99
#
_cell.length_a   1.000
_cell.length_b   1.000
_cell.length_c   1.000
_cell.angle_alpha   90.00
_cell.angle_beta   90.00
_cell.angle_gamma   90.00
#
_symmetry.space_group_name_H-M   'P 1'
#
loop_
_entity.id
_entity.type
_entity.pdbx_description
1 polymer ?
#
loop_
_entity_poly.entity_id
_entity_poly.type
_entity_poly.pdbx_seq_one_letter_code
_entity_poly.pdbx_strand_id
1 'polypeptide(L)'
;MTTDLDPTRVDRAESDAPLSRRRERTRERLLDAAYGLFAEHGINGTSIEAVCEAAGFTRGAFYSNFESKESLFLALTERESRARMGNLEAAVELLPDGQGRDGVIAPDTIAAIVAAVMADPRDERRWCLMSAELELLALRDPQVAARFADQEESFRAELAGILTRVLTEVGMRFAIDPAAATRVLISAYTSAARDAFLNPAGDDAVRRAPAAQWQRARVGRGGG
;
A
#
# COMPACT_ATOMS: atom_id res chain seq x y z
N MET A 1 18.31 -10.98 -52.23
CA MET A 1 18.15 -11.38 -50.84
C MET A 1 16.76 -11.01 -50.42
N THR A 2 15.83 -11.94 -50.55
CA THR A 2 14.39 -11.77 -50.28
C THR A 2 14.16 -12.23 -48.87
N THR A 3 13.83 -11.30 -47.95
CA THR A 3 13.51 -11.61 -46.55
C THR A 3 12.10 -12.18 -46.51
N ASP A 4 11.99 -13.46 -46.27
CA ASP A 4 10.74 -14.21 -46.10
C ASP A 4 10.14 -13.80 -44.76
N LEU A 5 9.09 -12.98 -44.77
CA LEU A 5 8.31 -12.60 -43.57
C LEU A 5 7.29 -13.74 -43.36
N ASP A 6 7.53 -14.54 -42.34
CA ASP A 6 6.61 -15.60 -41.88
C ASP A 6 5.29 -14.95 -41.38
N PRO A 7 4.16 -15.16 -42.11
CA PRO A 7 2.87 -14.57 -41.74
C PRO A 7 2.21 -15.21 -40.51
N THR A 8 2.75 -16.30 -39.97
CA THR A 8 2.17 -17.04 -38.83
C THR A 8 2.50 -16.42 -37.46
N ARG A 9 3.42 -15.45 -37.42
CA ARG A 9 3.87 -14.82 -36.17
C ARG A 9 2.97 -13.63 -35.70
N VAL A 10 2.21 -13.03 -36.63
CA VAL A 10 1.37 -11.87 -36.35
C VAL A 10 0.01 -12.29 -35.76
N ASP A 11 -0.54 -13.42 -36.21
CA ASP A 11 -1.87 -13.91 -35.79
C ASP A 11 -1.93 -14.44 -34.35
N ARG A 12 -0.79 -14.88 -33.78
CA ARG A 12 -0.73 -15.35 -32.39
C ARG A 12 -0.79 -14.23 -31.34
N ALA A 13 -0.23 -13.08 -31.65
CA ALA A 13 -0.19 -11.95 -30.72
C ALA A 13 -1.56 -11.25 -30.59
N GLU A 14 -2.37 -11.21 -31.65
CA GLU A 14 -3.72 -10.64 -31.61
C GLU A 14 -4.77 -11.56 -30.97
N SER A 15 -4.56 -12.89 -31.04
CA SER A 15 -5.44 -13.90 -30.42
C SER A 15 -5.30 -13.97 -28.89
N ASP A 16 -4.12 -13.66 -28.33
CA ASP A 16 -3.84 -13.76 -26.88
C ASP A 16 -4.36 -12.54 -26.08
N ALA A 17 -4.54 -11.37 -26.71
CA ALA A 17 -4.95 -10.16 -26.05
C ALA A 17 -6.35 -10.23 -25.37
N PRO A 18 -7.40 -10.84 -25.97
CA PRO A 18 -8.70 -11.01 -25.32
C PRO A 18 -8.68 -11.99 -24.16
N LEU A 19 -7.90 -13.09 -24.28
CA LEU A 19 -7.74 -14.11 -23.22
C LEU A 19 -6.97 -13.54 -22.02
N SER A 20 -5.94 -12.74 -22.26
CA SER A 20 -5.17 -12.02 -21.22
C SER A 20 -6.07 -11.04 -20.44
N ARG A 21 -6.87 -10.23 -21.11
CA ARG A 21 -7.82 -9.28 -20.46
C ARG A 21 -8.90 -10.01 -19.66
N ARG A 22 -9.38 -11.15 -20.13
CA ARG A 22 -10.36 -11.98 -19.42
C ARG A 22 -9.74 -12.58 -18.16
N ARG A 23 -8.51 -13.08 -18.25
CA ARG A 23 -7.77 -13.63 -17.12
C ARG A 23 -7.51 -12.55 -16.08
N GLU A 24 -7.09 -11.35 -16.50
CA GLU A 24 -6.87 -10.22 -15.60
C GLU A 24 -8.14 -9.83 -14.84
N ARG A 25 -9.28 -9.71 -15.52
CA ARG A 25 -10.57 -9.43 -14.87
C ARG A 25 -10.96 -10.52 -13.85
N THR A 26 -10.68 -11.77 -14.15
CA THR A 26 -10.93 -12.88 -13.22
C THR A 26 -10.04 -12.76 -12.00
N ARG A 27 -8.76 -12.46 -12.21
CA ARG A 27 -7.78 -12.23 -11.16
C ARG A 27 -8.20 -11.10 -10.23
N GLU A 28 -8.54 -9.94 -10.78
CA GLU A 28 -9.00 -8.79 -9.99
C GLU A 28 -10.24 -9.09 -9.16
N ARG A 29 -11.25 -9.75 -9.74
CA ARG A 29 -12.45 -10.12 -8.99
C ARG A 29 -12.19 -11.14 -7.87
N LEU A 30 -11.23 -12.04 -8.04
CA LEU A 30 -10.80 -12.95 -6.97
C LEU A 30 -10.08 -12.17 -5.86
N LEU A 31 -9.24 -11.19 -6.20
CA LEU A 31 -8.58 -10.30 -5.24
C LEU A 31 -9.58 -9.44 -4.47
N ASP A 32 -10.59 -8.88 -5.14
CA ASP A 32 -11.64 -8.08 -4.50
C ASP A 32 -12.45 -8.90 -3.50
N ALA A 33 -12.87 -10.10 -3.88
CA ALA A 33 -13.59 -11.01 -2.99
C ALA A 33 -12.73 -11.44 -1.79
N ALA A 34 -11.46 -11.75 -2.04
CA ALA A 34 -10.52 -12.13 -0.98
C ALA A 34 -10.25 -10.99 0.00
N TYR A 35 -10.20 -9.74 -0.45
CA TYR A 35 -9.96 -8.58 0.40
C TYR A 35 -10.97 -8.47 1.54
N GLY A 36 -12.26 -8.57 1.22
CA GLY A 36 -13.32 -8.54 2.23
C GLY A 36 -13.24 -9.73 3.19
N LEU A 37 -13.13 -10.95 2.64
CA LEU A 37 -13.13 -12.18 3.43
C LEU A 37 -11.90 -12.32 4.33
N PHE A 38 -10.71 -11.98 3.86
CA PHE A 38 -9.51 -12.04 4.67
C PHE A 38 -9.50 -10.96 5.78
N ALA A 39 -10.01 -9.77 5.50
CA ALA A 39 -10.14 -8.74 6.53
C ALA A 39 -11.16 -9.09 7.63
N GLU A 40 -12.19 -9.87 7.30
CA GLU A 40 -13.24 -10.26 8.24
C GLU A 40 -12.90 -11.53 9.00
N HIS A 41 -12.35 -12.54 8.32
CA HIS A 41 -12.18 -13.90 8.86
C HIS A 41 -10.72 -14.32 9.00
N GLY A 42 -9.78 -13.51 8.54
CA GLY A 42 -8.37 -13.87 8.43
C GLY A 42 -8.10 -14.90 7.31
N ILE A 43 -6.82 -15.12 6.99
CA ILE A 43 -6.44 -16.07 5.95
C ILE A 43 -6.80 -17.51 6.32
N ASN A 44 -6.66 -17.88 7.59
CA ASN A 44 -6.97 -19.24 8.04
C ASN A 44 -8.47 -19.51 8.15
N GLY A 45 -9.29 -18.49 8.45
CA GLY A 45 -10.75 -18.59 8.52
C GLY A 45 -11.44 -18.56 7.17
N THR A 46 -10.72 -18.27 6.07
CA THR A 46 -11.27 -18.15 4.71
C THR A 46 -10.89 -19.37 3.88
N SER A 47 -11.87 -20.03 3.26
CA SER A 47 -11.63 -21.11 2.31
C SER A 47 -11.53 -20.60 0.87
N ILE A 48 -10.87 -21.37 -0.01
CA ILE A 48 -10.84 -21.08 -1.45
C ILE A 48 -12.25 -21.11 -2.03
N GLU A 49 -13.10 -22.00 -1.53
CA GLU A 49 -14.50 -22.10 -1.94
C GLU A 49 -15.26 -20.80 -1.64
N ALA A 50 -15.11 -20.25 -0.46
CA ALA A 50 -15.75 -18.98 -0.08
C ALA A 50 -15.28 -17.82 -0.98
N VAL A 51 -13.99 -17.76 -1.31
CA VAL A 51 -13.47 -16.75 -2.25
C VAL A 51 -14.07 -16.95 -3.65
N CYS A 52 -14.12 -18.18 -4.14
CA CYS A 52 -14.70 -18.50 -5.45
C CYS A 52 -16.18 -18.14 -5.51
N GLU A 53 -16.95 -18.46 -4.48
CA GLU A 53 -18.39 -18.15 -4.38
C GLU A 53 -18.61 -16.64 -4.38
N ALA A 54 -17.90 -15.90 -3.53
CA ALA A 54 -18.00 -14.43 -3.46
C ALA A 54 -17.58 -13.75 -4.77
N ALA A 55 -16.57 -14.28 -5.48
CA ALA A 55 -16.13 -13.77 -6.77
C ALA A 55 -17.02 -14.20 -7.94
N GLY A 56 -17.91 -15.20 -7.76
CA GLY A 56 -18.73 -15.78 -8.82
C GLY A 56 -17.93 -16.64 -9.80
N PHE A 57 -16.93 -17.39 -9.31
CA PHE A 57 -16.07 -18.25 -10.11
C PHE A 57 -15.99 -19.67 -9.53
N THR A 58 -15.48 -20.58 -10.36
CA THR A 58 -15.21 -21.97 -9.96
C THR A 58 -13.82 -22.12 -9.36
N ARG A 59 -13.56 -23.22 -8.63
CA ARG A 59 -12.22 -23.60 -8.17
C ARG A 59 -11.22 -23.72 -9.32
N GLY A 60 -11.64 -24.20 -10.49
CA GLY A 60 -10.79 -24.27 -11.69
C GLY A 60 -10.33 -22.89 -12.14
N ALA A 61 -11.21 -21.89 -12.09
CA ALA A 61 -10.83 -20.50 -12.38
C ALA A 61 -9.87 -19.93 -11.34
N PHE A 62 -10.00 -20.29 -10.06
CA PHE A 62 -9.04 -19.94 -9.03
C PHE A 62 -7.66 -20.50 -9.34
N TYR A 63 -7.53 -21.81 -9.51
CA TYR A 63 -6.24 -22.48 -9.73
C TYR A 63 -5.58 -22.14 -11.08
N SER A 64 -6.32 -21.61 -12.05
CA SER A 64 -5.72 -21.02 -13.26
C SER A 64 -5.08 -19.64 -13.04
N ASN A 65 -5.33 -18.97 -11.89
CA ASN A 65 -4.81 -17.65 -11.55
C ASN A 65 -3.87 -17.67 -10.34
N PHE A 66 -4.11 -18.54 -9.37
CA PHE A 66 -3.35 -18.62 -8.11
C PHE A 66 -3.07 -20.07 -7.75
N GLU A 67 -1.83 -20.36 -7.37
CA GLU A 67 -1.39 -21.72 -7.00
C GLU A 67 -1.96 -22.14 -5.65
N SER A 68 -2.14 -21.18 -4.73
CA SER A 68 -2.62 -21.40 -3.37
C SER A 68 -3.34 -20.18 -2.82
N LYS A 69 -3.95 -20.33 -1.65
CA LYS A 69 -4.55 -19.26 -0.89
C LYS A 69 -3.50 -18.22 -0.44
N GLU A 70 -2.32 -18.69 -0.09
CA GLU A 70 -1.17 -17.85 0.29
C GLU A 70 -0.67 -17.03 -0.91
N SER A 71 -0.62 -17.60 -2.11
CA SER A 71 -0.25 -16.86 -3.32
C SER A 71 -1.29 -15.78 -3.69
N LEU A 72 -2.58 -16.06 -3.48
CA LEU A 72 -3.64 -15.05 -3.60
C LEU A 72 -3.45 -13.93 -2.57
N PHE A 73 -3.14 -14.27 -1.32
CA PHE A 73 -2.96 -13.31 -0.25
C PHE A 73 -1.75 -12.38 -0.50
N LEU A 74 -0.61 -12.94 -0.92
CA LEU A 74 0.56 -12.16 -1.32
C LEU A 74 0.25 -11.21 -2.49
N ALA A 75 -0.45 -11.69 -3.52
CA ALA A 75 -0.85 -10.86 -4.64
C ALA A 75 -1.81 -9.73 -4.23
N LEU A 76 -2.68 -10.00 -3.26
CA LEU A 76 -3.60 -9.01 -2.72
C LEU A 76 -2.85 -7.92 -1.95
N THR A 77 -1.94 -8.28 -1.05
CA THR A 77 -1.15 -7.31 -0.29
C THR A 77 -0.24 -6.47 -1.18
N GLU A 78 0.33 -7.06 -2.24
CA GLU A 78 1.09 -6.33 -3.25
C GLU A 78 0.22 -5.31 -4.01
N ARG A 79 -1.01 -5.68 -4.40
CA ARG A 79 -1.95 -4.76 -5.06
C ARG A 79 -2.31 -3.58 -4.15
N GLU A 80 -2.66 -3.86 -2.90
CA GLU A 80 -3.02 -2.82 -1.93
C GLU A 80 -1.84 -1.89 -1.60
N SER A 81 -0.63 -2.44 -1.50
CA SER A 81 0.60 -1.62 -1.33
C SER A 81 0.82 -0.68 -2.51
N ARG A 82 0.67 -1.16 -3.75
CA ARG A 82 0.79 -0.32 -4.94
C ARG A 82 -0.29 0.77 -5.01
N ALA A 83 -1.53 0.44 -4.65
CA ALA A 83 -2.61 1.43 -4.63
C ALA A 83 -2.32 2.55 -3.62
N ARG A 84 -1.81 2.21 -2.43
CA ARG A 84 -1.39 3.20 -1.42
C ARG A 84 -0.23 4.06 -1.90
N MET A 85 0.73 3.47 -2.58
CA MET A 85 1.86 4.20 -3.15
C MET A 85 1.41 5.17 -4.24
N GLY A 86 0.53 4.75 -5.14
CA GLY A 86 -0.06 5.61 -6.16
C GLY A 86 -0.87 6.78 -5.57
N ASN A 87 -1.61 6.54 -4.48
CA ASN A 87 -2.31 7.61 -3.77
C ASN A 87 -1.34 8.63 -3.16
N LEU A 88 -0.23 8.16 -2.58
CA LEU A 88 0.81 9.03 -2.05
C LEU A 88 1.46 9.86 -3.14
N GLU A 89 1.82 9.24 -4.27
CA GLU A 89 2.40 9.96 -5.42
C GLU A 89 1.45 11.04 -5.95
N ALA A 90 0.18 10.68 -6.16
CA ALA A 90 -0.83 11.65 -6.60
C ALA A 90 -1.01 12.80 -5.60
N ALA A 91 -0.96 12.53 -4.29
CA ALA A 91 -1.05 13.57 -3.27
C ALA A 91 0.18 14.50 -3.29
N VAL A 92 1.36 13.95 -3.51
CA VAL A 92 2.60 14.72 -3.62
C VAL A 92 2.60 15.62 -4.85
N GLU A 93 2.11 15.12 -6.00
CA GLU A 93 1.98 15.91 -7.24
C GLU A 93 1.01 17.09 -7.12
N LEU A 94 0.05 16.99 -6.20
CA LEU A 94 -0.91 18.08 -5.92
C LEU A 94 -0.39 19.13 -4.94
N LEU A 95 0.82 18.95 -4.38
CA LEU A 95 1.42 19.94 -3.50
C LEU A 95 1.76 21.21 -4.29
N PRO A 96 1.37 22.41 -3.79
CA PRO A 96 1.71 23.66 -4.46
C PRO A 96 3.24 23.88 -4.51
N ASP A 97 3.73 24.32 -5.66
CA ASP A 97 5.14 24.68 -5.85
C ASP A 97 5.59 25.71 -4.81
N GLY A 98 6.74 25.49 -4.20
CA GLY A 98 7.38 26.45 -3.29
C GLY A 98 6.90 26.39 -1.83
N GLN A 99 6.16 25.36 -1.45
CA GLN A 99 5.89 25.07 -0.03
C GLN A 99 7.20 24.61 0.64
N GLY A 100 7.77 25.47 1.49
CA GLY A 100 9.00 25.15 2.24
C GLY A 100 10.20 26.03 1.92
N ARG A 101 10.01 27.22 1.32
CA ARG A 101 11.11 28.18 1.07
C ARG A 101 11.96 28.50 2.29
N ASP A 102 11.42 28.26 3.50
CA ASP A 102 12.12 28.47 4.77
C ASP A 102 12.55 27.16 5.44
N GLY A 103 12.58 26.03 4.69
CA GLY A 103 12.97 24.73 5.21
C GLY A 103 11.96 24.10 6.19
N VAL A 104 10.73 24.62 6.25
CA VAL A 104 9.64 24.13 7.11
C VAL A 104 8.45 23.74 6.24
N ILE A 105 8.10 22.46 6.23
CA ILE A 105 6.86 21.99 5.61
C ILE A 105 5.68 22.45 6.47
N ALA A 106 4.69 23.10 5.85
CA ALA A 106 3.49 23.53 6.57
C ALA A 106 2.78 22.32 7.19
N PRO A 107 2.28 22.44 8.45
CA PRO A 107 1.55 21.34 9.11
C PRO A 107 0.36 20.83 8.29
N ASP A 108 -0.32 21.72 7.57
CA ASP A 108 -1.44 21.37 6.71
C ASP A 108 -1.01 20.50 5.50
N THR A 109 0.21 20.71 4.98
CA THR A 109 0.81 19.90 3.94
C THR A 109 1.13 18.50 4.45
N ILE A 110 1.72 18.39 5.64
CA ILE A 110 1.97 17.09 6.28
C ILE A 110 0.64 16.37 6.54
N ALA A 111 -0.37 17.08 7.04
CA ALA A 111 -1.69 16.50 7.26
C ALA A 111 -2.35 16.03 5.97
N ALA A 112 -2.18 16.74 4.85
CA ALA A 112 -2.69 16.35 3.54
C ALA A 112 -1.99 15.08 3.01
N ILE A 113 -0.67 14.98 3.14
CA ILE A 113 0.11 13.78 2.78
C ILE A 113 -0.34 12.58 3.62
N VAL A 114 -0.45 12.76 4.94
CA VAL A 114 -0.91 11.70 5.84
C VAL A 114 -2.34 11.27 5.49
N ALA A 115 -3.24 12.22 5.25
CA ALA A 115 -4.62 11.94 4.87
C ALA A 115 -4.73 11.19 3.54
N ALA A 116 -3.86 11.47 2.58
CA ALA A 116 -3.82 10.77 1.29
C ALA A 116 -3.36 9.30 1.41
N VAL A 117 -2.43 9.04 2.32
CA VAL A 117 -1.97 7.68 2.66
C VAL A 117 -3.04 6.93 3.46
N MET A 118 -3.79 7.63 4.32
CA MET A 118 -4.80 7.10 5.23
C MET A 118 -6.23 7.33 4.71
N ALA A 119 -6.49 7.11 3.43
CA ALA A 119 -7.70 7.58 2.73
C ALA A 119 -9.04 7.20 3.39
N ASP A 120 -9.17 6.00 4.01
CA ASP A 120 -10.38 5.57 4.74
C ASP A 120 -9.99 4.82 6.02
N PRO A 121 -10.48 5.24 7.22
CA PRO A 121 -10.23 4.51 8.47
C PRO A 121 -10.69 3.05 8.46
N ARG A 122 -11.71 2.71 7.65
CA ARG A 122 -12.16 1.31 7.48
C ARG A 122 -11.17 0.50 6.68
N ASP A 123 -10.62 1.06 5.62
CA ASP A 123 -9.56 0.46 4.83
C ASP A 123 -8.26 0.35 5.63
N GLU A 124 -7.96 1.34 6.46
CA GLU A 124 -6.79 1.30 7.33
C GLU A 124 -6.85 0.15 8.33
N ARG A 125 -8.03 -0.08 8.95
CA ARG A 125 -8.20 -1.23 9.84
C ARG A 125 -8.05 -2.56 9.12
N ARG A 126 -8.63 -2.69 7.92
CA ARG A 126 -8.48 -3.89 7.08
C ARG A 126 -7.02 -4.11 6.70
N TRP A 127 -6.34 -3.05 6.31
CA TRP A 127 -4.91 -3.10 5.99
C TRP A 127 -4.06 -3.55 7.18
N CYS A 128 -4.28 -2.99 8.37
CA CYS A 128 -3.61 -3.41 9.60
C CYS A 128 -3.82 -4.89 9.90
N LEU A 129 -5.04 -5.39 9.76
CA LEU A 129 -5.35 -6.81 9.97
C LEU A 129 -4.62 -7.68 8.95
N MET A 130 -4.68 -7.34 7.67
CA MET A 130 -4.02 -8.09 6.60
C MET A 130 -2.50 -8.08 6.75
N SER A 131 -1.89 -6.94 7.08
CA SER A 131 -0.45 -6.84 7.30
C SER A 131 0.01 -7.70 8.47
N ALA A 132 -0.73 -7.71 9.57
CA ALA A 132 -0.43 -8.56 10.73
C ALA A 132 -0.57 -10.06 10.40
N GLU A 133 -1.59 -10.46 9.65
CA GLU A 133 -1.77 -11.84 9.18
C GLU A 133 -0.63 -12.27 8.24
N LEU A 134 -0.18 -11.39 7.35
CA LEU A 134 0.93 -11.68 6.44
C LEU A 134 2.26 -11.82 7.19
N GLU A 135 2.55 -10.93 8.13
CA GLU A 135 3.72 -11.06 9.01
C GLU A 135 3.71 -12.40 9.74
N LEU A 136 2.56 -12.77 10.33
CA LEU A 136 2.42 -14.03 11.07
C LEU A 136 2.59 -15.23 10.16
N LEU A 137 2.06 -15.16 8.93
CA LEU A 137 2.22 -16.23 7.93
C LEU A 137 3.69 -16.34 7.50
N ALA A 138 4.37 -15.24 7.23
CA ALA A 138 5.78 -15.19 6.86
C ALA A 138 6.69 -15.77 7.98
N LEU A 139 6.37 -15.49 9.25
CA LEU A 139 7.10 -16.06 10.38
C LEU A 139 6.98 -17.60 10.49
N ARG A 140 5.92 -18.19 9.89
CA ARG A 140 5.65 -19.64 9.94
C ARG A 140 6.08 -20.37 8.68
N ASP A 141 6.11 -19.70 7.54
CA ASP A 141 6.41 -20.30 6.23
C ASP A 141 7.59 -19.59 5.55
N PRO A 142 8.76 -20.27 5.41
CA PRO A 142 9.94 -19.70 4.76
C PRO A 142 9.74 -19.28 3.29
N GLN A 143 8.80 -19.91 2.57
CA GLN A 143 8.52 -19.55 1.16
C GLN A 143 7.74 -18.23 1.11
N VAL A 144 6.79 -18.05 2.02
CA VAL A 144 6.07 -16.79 2.19
C VAL A 144 7.03 -15.69 2.67
N ALA A 145 7.91 -16.02 3.63
CA ALA A 145 8.90 -15.09 4.17
C ALA A 145 9.80 -14.48 3.08
N ALA A 146 10.28 -15.29 2.15
CA ALA A 146 11.13 -14.80 1.05
C ALA A 146 10.38 -13.80 0.16
N ARG A 147 9.15 -14.14 -0.28
CA ARG A 147 8.32 -13.25 -1.10
C ARG A 147 7.89 -11.98 -0.35
N PHE A 148 7.58 -12.10 0.92
CA PHE A 148 7.24 -10.97 1.78
C PHE A 148 8.42 -10.01 1.93
N ALA A 149 9.65 -10.54 2.16
CA ALA A 149 10.85 -9.72 2.26
C ALA A 149 11.13 -8.93 0.97
N ASP A 150 10.96 -9.57 -0.21
CA ASP A 150 11.12 -8.91 -1.50
C ASP A 150 10.08 -7.79 -1.72
N GLN A 151 8.81 -8.03 -1.36
CA GLN A 151 7.75 -7.01 -1.42
C GLN A 151 8.04 -5.82 -0.49
N GLU A 152 8.43 -6.12 0.75
CA GLU A 152 8.80 -5.11 1.75
C GLU A 152 9.98 -4.24 1.30
N GLU A 153 11.01 -4.85 0.72
CA GLU A 153 12.17 -4.12 0.22
C GLU A 153 11.80 -3.23 -0.96
N SER A 154 11.02 -3.74 -1.91
CA SER A 154 10.52 -2.96 -3.05
C SER A 154 9.68 -1.76 -2.60
N PHE A 155 8.75 -1.99 -1.67
CA PHE A 155 7.91 -0.93 -1.11
C PHE A 155 8.73 0.15 -0.39
N ARG A 156 9.72 -0.27 0.42
CA ARG A 156 10.62 0.66 1.13
C ARG A 156 11.46 1.50 0.17
N ALA A 157 12.01 0.88 -0.87
CA ALA A 157 12.82 1.58 -1.87
C ALA A 157 12.01 2.63 -2.62
N GLU A 158 10.78 2.28 -3.05
CA GLU A 158 9.86 3.19 -3.74
C GLU A 158 9.47 4.37 -2.84
N LEU A 159 9.05 4.09 -1.60
CA LEU A 159 8.71 5.13 -0.62
C LEU A 159 9.89 6.04 -0.29
N ALA A 160 11.10 5.50 -0.13
CA ALA A 160 12.32 6.28 0.08
C ALA A 160 12.59 7.23 -1.10
N GLY A 161 12.34 6.79 -2.33
CA GLY A 161 12.45 7.61 -3.54
C GLY A 161 11.46 8.78 -3.54
N ILE A 162 10.19 8.52 -3.22
CA ILE A 162 9.15 9.55 -3.15
C ILE A 162 9.49 10.58 -2.07
N LEU A 163 9.80 10.11 -0.85
CA LEU A 163 10.13 10.99 0.27
C LEU A 163 11.38 11.84 0.00
N THR A 164 12.40 11.26 -0.65
CA THR A 164 13.62 12.00 -1.04
C THR A 164 13.29 13.10 -2.04
N ARG A 165 12.44 12.82 -3.03
CA ARG A 165 11.96 13.81 -4.02
C ARG A 165 11.25 14.98 -3.31
N VAL A 166 10.25 14.67 -2.47
CA VAL A 166 9.49 15.68 -1.71
C VAL A 166 10.40 16.54 -0.84
N LEU A 167 11.32 15.94 -0.10
CA LEU A 167 12.26 16.68 0.74
C LEU A 167 13.17 17.59 -0.10
N THR A 168 13.65 17.12 -1.25
CA THR A 168 14.50 17.91 -2.14
C THR A 168 13.79 19.12 -2.70
N GLU A 169 12.51 19.00 -3.08
CA GLU A 169 11.67 20.09 -3.59
C GLU A 169 11.48 21.22 -2.55
N VAL A 170 11.45 20.87 -1.27
CA VAL A 170 11.37 21.85 -0.17
C VAL A 170 12.75 22.26 0.38
N GLY A 171 13.84 21.92 -0.31
CA GLY A 171 15.20 22.27 0.09
C GLY A 171 15.72 21.51 1.30
N MET A 172 15.09 20.39 1.65
CA MET A 172 15.44 19.51 2.76
C MET A 172 16.10 18.22 2.28
N ARG A 173 16.70 17.49 3.19
CA ARG A 173 17.28 16.16 2.95
C ARG A 173 17.18 15.32 4.21
N PHE A 174 17.23 14.02 4.05
CA PHE A 174 17.41 13.13 5.18
C PHE A 174 18.76 13.38 5.86
N ALA A 175 18.77 13.39 7.20
CA ALA A 175 19.99 13.48 8.01
C ALA A 175 20.73 12.14 8.11
N ILE A 176 20.04 11.03 7.78
CA ILE A 176 20.57 9.66 7.75
C ILE A 176 20.26 9.04 6.39
N ASP A 177 20.74 7.84 6.16
CA ASP A 177 20.43 7.08 4.95
C ASP A 177 18.90 7.04 4.68
N PRO A 178 18.43 7.38 3.46
CA PRO A 178 17.00 7.43 3.15
C PRO A 178 16.26 6.11 3.40
N ALA A 179 16.88 4.96 3.11
CA ALA A 179 16.27 3.66 3.35
C ALA A 179 16.12 3.38 4.85
N ALA A 180 17.12 3.76 5.66
CA ALA A 180 17.05 3.66 7.12
C ALA A 180 15.98 4.58 7.71
N ALA A 181 15.90 5.84 7.24
CA ALA A 181 14.87 6.80 7.65
C ALA A 181 13.47 6.28 7.33
N THR A 182 13.27 5.79 6.11
CA THR A 182 11.99 5.24 5.65
C THR A 182 11.56 4.03 6.48
N ARG A 183 12.49 3.15 6.84
CA ARG A 183 12.20 2.01 7.73
C ARG A 183 11.68 2.47 9.09
N VAL A 184 12.30 3.49 9.69
CA VAL A 184 11.83 4.06 10.95
C VAL A 184 10.44 4.66 10.81
N LEU A 185 10.18 5.41 9.73
CA LEU A 185 8.88 6.02 9.46
C LEU A 185 7.77 4.97 9.28
N ILE A 186 8.02 3.91 8.51
CA ILE A 186 7.07 2.80 8.34
C ILE A 186 6.79 2.15 9.69
N SER A 187 7.82 1.84 10.49
CA SER A 187 7.65 1.20 11.80
C SER A 187 6.86 2.09 12.77
N ALA A 188 7.12 3.39 12.78
CA ALA A 188 6.38 4.34 13.61
C ALA A 188 4.91 4.44 13.16
N TYR A 189 4.67 4.50 11.84
CA TYR A 189 3.33 4.56 11.27
C TYR A 189 2.51 3.30 11.59
N THR A 190 3.07 2.10 11.35
CA THR A 190 2.39 0.82 11.60
C THR A 190 2.10 0.61 13.09
N SER A 191 3.02 1.06 13.97
CA SER A 191 2.78 1.04 15.42
C SER A 191 1.63 1.97 15.80
N ALA A 192 1.66 3.22 15.34
CA ALA A 192 0.63 4.21 15.64
C ALA A 192 -0.76 3.79 15.11
N ALA A 193 -0.82 3.25 13.89
CA ALA A 193 -2.06 2.74 13.31
C ALA A 193 -2.63 1.56 14.12
N ARG A 194 -1.77 0.64 14.54
CA ARG A 194 -2.17 -0.49 15.40
C ARG A 194 -2.67 -0.01 16.77
N ASP A 195 -1.95 0.90 17.40
CA ASP A 195 -2.32 1.45 18.71
C ASP A 195 -3.67 2.17 18.65
N ALA A 196 -3.96 2.89 17.57
CA ALA A 196 -5.25 3.56 17.34
C ALA A 196 -6.44 2.60 17.32
N PHE A 197 -6.25 1.36 16.84
CA PHE A 197 -7.30 0.34 16.81
C PHE A 197 -7.38 -0.50 18.08
N LEU A 198 -6.26 -0.68 18.79
CA LEU A 198 -6.23 -1.46 20.03
C LEU A 198 -6.66 -0.63 21.25
N ASN A 199 -6.44 0.69 21.23
CA ASN A 199 -6.73 1.58 22.34
C ASN A 199 -7.62 2.78 21.89
N PRO A 200 -8.85 2.55 21.46
CA PRO A 200 -9.70 3.63 20.92
C PRO A 200 -10.02 4.74 21.95
N ALA A 201 -9.93 4.45 23.24
CA ALA A 201 -10.13 5.43 24.31
C ALA A 201 -8.89 6.31 24.61
N GLY A 202 -7.68 5.87 24.21
CA GLY A 202 -6.43 6.64 24.35
C GLY A 202 -6.20 7.63 23.22
N ASP A 203 -6.91 7.46 22.11
CA ASP A 203 -6.60 8.10 20.84
C ASP A 203 -7.15 9.52 20.64
N ASP A 204 -8.10 9.96 21.46
CA ASP A 204 -8.59 11.34 21.44
C ASP A 204 -7.47 12.36 21.73
N ALA A 205 -6.45 11.97 22.51
CA ALA A 205 -5.29 12.80 22.80
C ALA A 205 -4.30 12.80 21.61
N VAL A 206 -4.09 11.68 20.94
CA VAL A 206 -3.14 11.53 19.81
C VAL A 206 -3.73 12.10 18.52
N ARG A 207 -5.01 11.88 18.24
CA ARG A 207 -5.71 12.47 17.08
C ARG A 207 -5.85 13.99 17.18
N ARG A 208 -5.97 14.53 18.38
CA ARG A 208 -6.02 15.98 18.64
C ARG A 208 -4.64 16.61 18.82
N ALA A 209 -3.62 15.85 19.16
CA ALA A 209 -2.29 16.36 19.46
C ALA A 209 -1.61 17.09 18.28
N PRO A 210 -1.62 16.60 17.03
CA PRO A 210 -0.96 17.30 15.93
C PRO A 210 -1.58 18.67 15.65
N ALA A 211 -2.91 18.77 15.55
CA ALA A 211 -3.58 20.03 15.21
C ALA A 211 -3.58 21.04 16.38
N ALA A 212 -3.80 20.57 17.61
CA ALA A 212 -3.91 21.46 18.77
C ALA A 212 -2.56 21.93 19.32
N GLN A 213 -1.50 21.14 19.25
CA GLN A 213 -0.15 21.58 19.64
C GLN A 213 0.42 22.60 18.68
N TRP A 214 0.16 22.48 17.38
CA TRP A 214 0.62 23.43 16.37
C TRP A 214 -0.16 24.75 16.41
N GLN A 215 -1.44 24.74 16.76
CA GLN A 215 -2.21 25.96 16.98
C GLN A 215 -1.69 26.76 18.19
N ARG A 216 -1.28 26.10 19.28
CA ARG A 216 -0.70 26.80 20.47
C ARG A 216 0.70 27.36 20.20
N ALA A 217 1.51 26.71 19.37
CA ALA A 217 2.81 27.24 18.97
C ALA A 217 2.70 28.52 18.12
N ARG A 218 1.58 28.70 17.40
CA ARG A 218 1.32 29.89 16.57
C ARG A 218 0.88 31.12 17.38
N VAL A 219 0.20 30.92 18.52
CA VAL A 219 -0.27 32.01 19.38
C VAL A 219 0.86 32.60 20.27
N GLY A 220 1.93 31.85 20.52
CA GLY A 220 3.06 32.30 21.36
C GLY A 220 4.08 33.22 20.70
N ARG A 221 3.99 33.53 19.39
CA ARG A 221 4.93 34.41 18.66
C ARG A 221 4.38 35.75 18.24
N GLY A 222 3.25 36.15 18.75
CA GLY A 222 2.59 37.45 18.46
C GLY A 222 2.52 38.39 19.63
N GLY A 223 3.59 38.53 20.42
CA GLY A 223 3.61 39.47 21.53
C GLY A 223 5.05 39.74 22.00
N GLY A 224 5.69 40.70 21.37
CA GLY A 224 6.99 41.20 21.74
C GLY A 224 7.43 42.30 20.79
#